data_883db3063598a7f12f1b172d7cf6deb6
#
_entry.id   883db3063598a7f12f1b172d7cf6deb6
#
_cell.length_a   1.000
_cell.length_b   1.000
_cell.length_c   1.000
_cell.angle_alpha   90.00
_cell.angle_beta   90.00
_cell.angle_gamma   90.00
#
_symmetry.space_group_name_H-M   'P 1'
#
loop_
_entity.id
_entity.type
_entity.pdbx_description
1 polymer ?
#
loop_
_entity_poly.entity_id
_entity_poly.type
_entity_poly.pdbx_seq_one_letter_code
_entity_poly.pdbx_strand_id
1 'polypeptide(L)'
;SAFLSRFGAEVIKLQSVVPTYDPLIGTLFGFQSDMGKQSGLIDINQPQGREAFERFVRSVDMVVINAPERQTVGLGLDHDSLQKINPGVLFCRLDCFGGPQAGLKTNYIGYDDIIQANSGIMSRFGGVETP
;
A
#
# COMPACT_ATOMS: atom_id res chain seq x y z
N SER A 1 -4.03 6.20 5.01
CA SER A 1 -3.82 5.92 6.46
C SER A 1 -3.52 7.19 7.27
N ALA A 2 -2.91 8.25 6.70
CA ALA A 2 -2.67 9.51 7.43
C ALA A 2 -3.97 10.17 7.95
N PHE A 3 -5.07 10.07 7.22
CA PHE A 3 -6.37 10.56 7.71
C PHE A 3 -6.88 9.77 8.92
N LEU A 4 -6.67 8.46 8.93
CA LEU A 4 -7.10 7.62 10.05
C LEU A 4 -6.38 8.02 11.35
N SER A 5 -5.08 8.31 11.31
CA SER A 5 -4.35 8.78 12.49
C SER A 5 -4.85 10.15 12.98
N ARG A 6 -5.24 11.04 12.07
CA ARG A 6 -5.84 12.33 12.44
C ARG A 6 -7.21 12.20 13.10
N PHE A 7 -7.93 11.13 12.84
CA PHE A 7 -9.20 10.80 13.47
C PHE A 7 -9.06 9.92 14.71
N GLY A 8 -7.85 9.73 15.21
CA GLY A 8 -7.59 9.03 16.47
C GLY A 8 -7.30 7.53 16.35
N ALA A 9 -7.20 6.99 15.13
CA ALA A 9 -6.76 5.61 14.96
C ALA A 9 -5.26 5.47 15.27
N GLU A 10 -4.89 4.42 15.97
CA GLU A 10 -3.49 4.00 16.09
C GLU A 10 -3.04 3.40 14.75
N VAL A 11 -2.07 4.01 14.11
CA VAL A 11 -1.59 3.59 12.78
C VAL A 11 -0.13 3.20 12.87
N ILE A 12 0.17 1.96 12.51
CA ILE A 12 1.53 1.41 12.43
C ILE A 12 1.88 1.23 10.96
N LYS A 13 2.92 1.91 10.50
CA LYS A 13 3.47 1.76 9.15
C LYS A 13 4.58 0.71 9.17
N LEU A 14 4.34 -0.43 8.55
CA LEU A 14 5.37 -1.45 8.34
C LEU A 14 6.04 -1.25 6.99
N GLN A 15 7.35 -1.22 7.00
CA GLN A 15 8.19 -1.05 5.81
C GLN A 15 9.12 -2.24 5.65
N SER A 16 9.51 -2.52 4.40
CA SER A 16 10.56 -3.51 4.12
C SER A 16 11.92 -3.01 4.66
N VAL A 17 12.72 -3.92 5.16
CA VAL A 17 14.12 -3.64 5.53
C VAL A 17 14.97 -3.28 4.30
N VAL A 18 14.55 -3.72 3.11
CA VAL A 18 15.17 -3.31 1.85
C VAL A 18 14.40 -2.11 1.31
N PRO A 19 15.02 -0.95 1.16
CA PRO A 19 14.36 0.23 0.60
C PRO A 19 13.84 -0.05 -0.82
N THR A 20 12.59 0.27 -1.07
CA THR A 20 11.96 0.15 -2.40
C THR A 20 12.01 1.46 -3.18
N TYR A 21 12.38 2.55 -2.52
CA TYR A 21 12.49 3.90 -3.08
C TYR A 21 13.80 4.55 -2.66
N ASP A 22 14.21 5.59 -3.39
CA ASP A 22 15.25 6.49 -2.92
C ASP A 22 14.88 7.04 -1.53
N PRO A 23 15.77 6.93 -0.54
CA PRO A 23 15.50 7.39 0.82
C PRO A 23 15.09 8.86 0.91
N LEU A 24 15.62 9.72 0.03
CA LEU A 24 15.25 11.13 -0.05
C LEU A 24 13.77 11.30 -0.40
N ILE A 25 13.29 10.57 -1.41
CA ILE A 25 11.89 10.60 -1.83
C ILE A 25 10.99 10.09 -0.70
N GLY A 26 11.40 8.99 -0.07
CA GLY A 26 10.70 8.43 1.10
C GLY A 26 10.56 9.43 2.24
N THR A 27 11.62 10.21 2.50
CA THR A 27 11.63 11.23 3.54
C THR A 27 10.72 12.40 3.19
N LEU A 28 10.82 12.95 1.98
CA LEU A 28 10.00 14.08 1.55
C LEU A 28 8.51 13.78 1.62
N PHE A 29 8.08 12.64 1.08
CA PHE A 29 6.67 12.23 1.19
C PHE A 29 6.27 11.85 2.61
N GLY A 30 7.21 11.34 3.41
CA GLY A 30 7.00 10.96 4.80
C GLY A 30 6.58 12.14 5.68
N PHE A 31 7.12 13.33 5.46
CA PHE A 31 6.71 14.53 6.22
C PHE A 31 5.21 14.78 6.19
N GLN A 32 4.55 14.49 5.07
CA GLN A 32 3.11 14.67 4.95
C GLN A 32 2.33 13.40 5.29
N SER A 33 2.80 12.26 4.83
CA SER A 33 2.05 11.00 4.89
C SER A 33 2.18 10.26 6.21
N ASP A 34 3.26 10.47 6.96
CA ASP A 34 3.59 9.64 8.13
C ASP A 34 3.33 10.32 9.48
N MET A 35 2.80 11.55 9.46
CA MET A 35 2.42 12.25 10.69
C MET A 35 1.39 11.46 11.50
N GLY A 36 1.68 11.30 12.78
CA GLY A 36 0.80 10.59 13.73
C GLY A 36 0.85 9.07 13.62
N LYS A 37 1.81 8.51 12.87
CA LYS A 37 2.02 7.07 12.75
C LYS A 37 3.23 6.59 13.54
N GLN A 38 3.12 5.38 14.04
CA GLN A 38 4.30 4.60 14.45
C GLN A 38 4.89 3.94 13.20
N SER A 39 6.18 3.63 13.22
CA SER A 39 6.84 2.93 12.12
C SER A 39 7.69 1.78 12.60
N GLY A 40 7.77 0.73 11.80
CA GLY A 40 8.61 -0.42 12.04
C GLY A 40 9.15 -0.98 10.72
N LEU A 41 10.32 -1.61 10.80
CA LEU A 41 10.93 -2.34 9.69
C LEU A 41 10.71 -3.83 9.90
N ILE A 42 10.31 -4.53 8.84
CA ILE A 42 10.08 -5.97 8.90
C ILE A 42 10.47 -6.63 7.58
N ASP A 43 11.13 -7.77 7.66
CA ASP A 43 11.37 -8.63 6.49
C ASP A 43 10.44 -9.84 6.55
N ILE A 44 9.30 -9.75 5.90
CA ILE A 44 8.30 -10.82 5.87
C ILE A 44 8.74 -12.05 5.05
N ASN A 45 9.87 -11.99 4.35
CA ASN A 45 10.44 -13.13 3.65
C ASN A 45 11.28 -14.02 4.58
N GLN A 46 11.69 -13.50 5.75
CA GLN A 46 12.36 -14.27 6.77
C GLN A 46 11.33 -14.89 7.73
N PRO A 47 11.56 -16.14 8.21
CA PRO A 47 10.61 -16.82 9.10
C PRO A 47 10.23 -16.00 10.33
N GLN A 48 11.21 -15.38 10.99
CA GLN A 48 10.98 -14.56 12.19
C GLN A 48 10.19 -13.29 11.87
N GLY A 49 10.46 -12.68 10.70
CA GLY A 49 9.71 -11.52 10.24
C GLY A 49 8.27 -11.89 9.89
N ARG A 50 8.06 -13.03 9.26
CA ARG A 50 6.71 -13.55 8.97
C ARG A 50 5.93 -13.79 10.26
N GLU A 51 6.53 -14.46 11.25
CA GLU A 51 5.88 -14.69 12.54
C GLU A 51 5.52 -13.36 13.26
N ALA A 52 6.44 -12.39 13.23
CA ALA A 52 6.18 -11.07 13.79
C ALA A 52 5.02 -10.37 13.06
N PHE A 53 5.01 -10.41 11.73
CA PHE A 53 3.92 -9.87 10.91
C PHE A 53 2.57 -10.51 11.25
N GLU A 54 2.51 -11.83 11.38
CA GLU A 54 1.26 -12.51 11.73
C GLU A 54 0.76 -12.12 13.13
N ARG A 55 1.67 -11.92 14.09
CA ARG A 55 1.28 -11.38 15.41
C ARG A 55 0.65 -9.99 15.29
N PHE A 56 1.21 -9.11 14.44
CA PHE A 56 0.60 -7.82 14.15
C PHE A 56 -0.79 -7.96 13.55
N VAL A 57 -0.95 -8.81 12.54
CA VAL A 57 -2.26 -9.02 11.89
C VAL A 57 -3.32 -9.49 12.89
N ARG A 58 -2.94 -10.33 13.86
CA ARG A 58 -3.88 -10.77 14.93
C ARG A 58 -4.31 -9.66 15.88
N SER A 59 -3.55 -8.57 15.97
CA SER A 59 -3.78 -7.47 16.92
C SER A 59 -4.37 -6.21 16.31
N VAL A 60 -4.57 -6.18 15.00
CA VAL A 60 -5.07 -4.99 14.30
C VAL A 60 -6.48 -5.20 13.74
N ASP A 61 -7.25 -4.13 13.66
CA ASP A 61 -8.60 -4.14 13.09
C ASP A 61 -8.57 -4.04 11.56
N MET A 62 -7.54 -3.39 11.00
CA MET A 62 -7.46 -3.12 9.56
C MET A 62 -6.03 -3.25 9.05
N VAL A 63 -5.90 -3.85 7.88
CA VAL A 63 -4.67 -3.83 7.08
C VAL A 63 -4.91 -3.04 5.81
N VAL A 64 -4.09 -2.00 5.59
CA VAL A 64 -4.12 -1.18 4.37
C VAL A 64 -2.85 -1.42 3.59
N ILE A 65 -2.99 -1.78 2.32
CA ILE A 65 -1.85 -2.03 1.44
C ILE A 65 -2.03 -1.31 0.10
N ASN A 66 -0.95 -0.73 -0.39
CA ASN A 66 -0.89 -0.14 -1.73
C ASN A 66 0.01 -1.03 -2.61
N ALA A 67 -0.59 -1.99 -3.28
CA ALA A 67 0.12 -2.91 -4.16
C ALA A 67 -0.85 -3.61 -5.15
N PRO A 68 -0.38 -3.99 -6.35
CA PRO A 68 -1.15 -4.83 -7.26
C PRO A 68 -1.47 -6.19 -6.65
N GLU A 69 -2.57 -6.80 -7.11
CA GLU A 69 -3.05 -8.08 -6.58
C GLU A 69 -1.99 -9.19 -6.64
N ARG A 70 -1.30 -9.30 -7.78
CA ARG A 70 -0.25 -10.30 -7.94
C ARG A 70 0.83 -10.22 -6.85
N GLN A 71 1.18 -9.01 -6.43
CA GLN A 71 2.17 -8.79 -5.39
C GLN A 71 1.62 -9.17 -4.01
N THR A 72 0.38 -8.80 -3.71
CA THR A 72 -0.24 -9.14 -2.42
C THR A 72 -0.42 -10.65 -2.28
N VAL A 73 -0.90 -11.33 -3.31
CA VAL A 73 -1.03 -12.80 -3.33
C VAL A 73 0.35 -13.48 -3.18
N GLY A 74 1.34 -13.02 -3.94
CA GLY A 74 2.69 -13.60 -3.89
C GLY A 74 3.37 -13.49 -2.52
N LEU A 75 3.00 -12.48 -1.74
CA LEU A 75 3.53 -12.26 -0.38
C LEU A 75 2.60 -12.81 0.72
N GLY A 76 1.44 -13.36 0.39
CA GLY A 76 0.43 -13.77 1.36
C GLY A 76 -0.13 -12.59 2.16
N LEU A 77 -0.31 -11.46 1.49
CA LEU A 77 -0.88 -10.22 2.02
C LEU A 77 -2.25 -9.92 1.40
N ASP A 78 -2.83 -10.86 0.70
CA ASP A 78 -4.18 -10.76 0.16
C ASP A 78 -5.24 -11.01 1.24
N HIS A 79 -6.48 -10.69 0.89
CA HIS A 79 -7.62 -10.82 1.81
C HIS A 79 -7.73 -12.21 2.42
N ASP A 80 -7.67 -13.26 1.60
CA ASP A 80 -7.88 -14.64 2.06
C ASP A 80 -6.75 -15.11 2.97
N SER A 81 -5.52 -14.71 2.67
CA SER A 81 -4.35 -15.01 3.51
C SER A 81 -4.43 -14.31 4.86
N LEU A 82 -4.84 -13.04 4.88
CA LEU A 82 -4.97 -12.28 6.12
C LEU A 82 -6.16 -12.76 6.97
N GLN A 83 -7.28 -13.13 6.36
CA GLN A 83 -8.42 -13.70 7.09
C GLN A 83 -8.13 -15.04 7.76
N LYS A 84 -7.22 -15.84 7.22
CA LYS A 84 -6.75 -17.07 7.89
C LYS A 84 -6.02 -16.77 9.19
N ILE A 85 -5.36 -15.61 9.29
CA ILE A 85 -4.61 -15.17 10.48
C ILE A 85 -5.54 -14.48 11.47
N ASN A 86 -6.40 -13.58 10.98
CA ASN A 86 -7.38 -12.83 11.74
C ASN A 86 -8.71 -12.76 10.97
N PRO A 87 -9.70 -13.59 11.30
CA PRO A 87 -10.99 -13.62 10.58
C PRO A 87 -11.79 -12.31 10.65
N GLY A 88 -11.50 -11.44 11.62
CA GLY A 88 -12.17 -10.14 11.78
C GLY A 88 -11.46 -8.98 11.10
N VAL A 89 -10.30 -9.19 10.47
CA VAL A 89 -9.52 -8.10 9.89
C VAL A 89 -10.22 -7.46 8.69
N LEU A 90 -10.29 -6.15 8.68
CA LEU A 90 -10.69 -5.38 7.49
C LEU A 90 -9.49 -5.25 6.56
N PHE A 91 -9.68 -5.63 5.31
CA PHE A 91 -8.65 -5.52 4.29
C PHE A 91 -8.96 -4.39 3.31
N CYS A 92 -8.05 -3.43 3.20
CA CYS A 92 -8.16 -2.32 2.26
C CYS A 92 -6.95 -2.34 1.32
N ARG A 93 -7.19 -2.67 0.06
CA ARG A 93 -6.17 -2.59 -0.98
C ARG A 93 -6.41 -1.37 -1.85
N LEU A 94 -5.34 -0.58 -2.04
CA LEU A 94 -5.30 0.49 -3.01
C LEU A 94 -4.44 0.02 -4.18
N ASP A 95 -4.99 0.01 -5.34
CA ASP A 95 -4.23 -0.18 -6.59
C ASP A 95 -4.75 0.76 -7.67
N CYS A 96 -3.97 0.93 -8.72
CA CYS A 96 -4.25 1.96 -9.73
C CYS A 96 -5.11 1.45 -10.89
N PHE A 97 -5.05 0.15 -11.18
CA PHE A 97 -5.67 -0.47 -12.34
C PHE A 97 -6.51 -1.69 -11.98
N GLY A 98 -6.71 -1.91 -10.69
CA GLY A 98 -7.54 -2.99 -10.19
C GLY A 98 -9.03 -2.68 -10.29
N GLY A 99 -9.82 -3.54 -9.68
CA GLY A 99 -11.25 -3.41 -9.64
C GLY A 99 -11.93 -4.77 -9.65
N PRO A 100 -13.27 -4.81 -9.62
CA PRO A 100 -14.03 -6.05 -9.61
C PRO A 100 -13.90 -6.86 -10.90
N GLN A 101 -13.40 -6.24 -11.98
CA GLN A 101 -13.12 -6.92 -13.25
C GLN A 101 -11.66 -6.72 -13.62
N ALA A 102 -10.93 -7.84 -13.68
CA ALA A 102 -9.54 -7.82 -14.11
C ALA A 102 -9.44 -7.34 -15.58
N GLY A 103 -8.61 -6.34 -15.81
CA GLY A 103 -8.29 -5.81 -17.13
C GLY A 103 -6.83 -6.08 -17.52
N LEU A 104 -6.46 -5.70 -18.72
CA LEU A 104 -5.08 -5.87 -19.23
C LEU A 104 -4.02 -5.22 -18.36
N LYS A 105 -4.37 -4.16 -17.63
CA LYS A 105 -3.46 -3.39 -16.78
C LYS A 105 -3.55 -3.73 -15.29
N THR A 106 -4.33 -4.72 -14.88
CA THR A 106 -4.60 -5.04 -13.46
C THR A 106 -3.34 -5.20 -12.59
N ASN A 107 -2.25 -5.70 -13.18
CA ASN A 107 -1.00 -5.90 -12.47
C ASN A 107 0.07 -4.83 -12.78
N TYR A 108 -0.31 -3.74 -13.42
CA TYR A 108 0.61 -2.64 -13.68
C TYR A 108 0.78 -1.80 -12.42
N ILE A 109 2.00 -1.33 -12.20
CA ILE A 109 2.28 -0.34 -11.16
C ILE A 109 1.86 1.02 -11.71
N GLY A 110 1.04 1.75 -10.96
CA GLY A 110 0.64 3.11 -11.31
C GLY A 110 1.29 4.11 -10.37
N TYR A 111 2.12 4.97 -10.93
CA TYR A 111 2.53 6.20 -10.31
C TYR A 111 1.56 7.31 -10.71
N ASP A 112 1.57 8.42 -10.00
CA ASP A 112 0.63 9.53 -10.21
C ASP A 112 0.62 10.05 -11.65
N ASP A 113 1.79 10.27 -12.24
CA ASP A 113 1.97 10.68 -13.63
C ASP A 113 1.40 9.67 -14.63
N ILE A 114 1.62 8.38 -14.39
CA ILE A 114 1.08 7.31 -15.24
C ILE A 114 -0.46 7.30 -15.17
N ILE A 115 -1.03 7.49 -13.99
CA ILE A 115 -2.48 7.51 -13.82
C ILE A 115 -3.09 8.77 -14.44
N GLN A 116 -2.46 9.91 -14.28
CA GLN A 116 -2.88 11.15 -14.92
C GLN A 116 -2.87 11.02 -16.45
N ALA A 117 -1.81 10.43 -17.02
CA ALA A 117 -1.75 10.18 -18.46
C ALA A 117 -2.83 9.21 -18.93
N ASN A 118 -3.03 8.07 -18.22
CA ASN A 118 -4.02 7.07 -18.59
C ASN A 118 -5.47 7.55 -18.44
N SER A 119 -5.75 8.44 -17.50
CA SER A 119 -7.08 9.02 -17.29
C SER A 119 -7.39 10.19 -18.23
N GLY A 120 -6.41 10.67 -18.98
CA GLY A 120 -6.53 11.85 -19.83
C GLY A 120 -6.52 13.19 -19.09
N ILE A 121 -6.24 13.19 -17.78
CA ILE A 121 -6.18 14.43 -16.97
C ILE A 121 -5.08 15.36 -17.50
N MET A 122 -3.91 14.83 -17.83
CA MET A 122 -2.82 15.63 -18.36
C MET A 122 -3.22 16.43 -19.60
N SER A 123 -3.85 15.79 -20.58
CA SER A 123 -4.29 16.47 -21.80
C SER A 123 -5.40 17.49 -21.55
N ARG A 124 -6.15 17.32 -20.45
CA ARG A 124 -7.23 18.24 -20.07
C ARG A 124 -6.74 19.53 -19.46
N PHE A 125 -5.67 19.49 -18.69
CA PHE A 125 -5.14 20.65 -17.96
C PHE A 125 -3.92 21.27 -18.64
N GLY A 126 -3.09 20.49 -19.33
CA GLY A 126 -1.90 20.98 -20.04
C GLY A 126 -2.02 21.01 -21.56
N GLY A 127 -3.04 20.34 -22.11
CA GLY A 127 -3.17 20.14 -23.57
C GLY A 127 -2.37 18.93 -24.06
N VAL A 128 -2.50 18.62 -25.36
CA VAL A 128 -1.87 17.46 -25.97
C VAL A 128 -0.36 17.66 -26.17
N GLU A 129 0.06 18.91 -26.40
CA GLU A 129 1.45 19.25 -26.72
C GLU A 129 2.27 19.63 -25.46
N THR A 130 1.58 20.03 -24.38
CA THR A 130 2.20 20.40 -23.09
C THR A 130 1.39 19.78 -21.94
N PRO A 131 1.42 18.45 -21.79
CA PRO A 131 0.64 17.75 -20.78
C PRO A 131 1.10 18.03 -19.35
#